data_17d4d7785f58adb1b9018920cccb7947
#
_entry.id   17d4d7785f58adb1b9018920cccb7947
#
_cell.length_a   1.000
_cell.length_b   1.000
_cell.length_c   1.000
_cell.angle_alpha   90.00
_cell.angle_beta   90.00
_cell.angle_gamma   90.00
#
_symmetry.space_group_name_H-M   'P 1'
#
loop_
_entity.id
_entity.type
_entity.pdbx_description
1 polymer ?
#
loop_
_entity_poly.entity_id
_entity_poly.type
_entity_poly.pdbx_seq_one_letter_code
_entity_poly.pdbx_strand_id
1 'polypeptide(L)'
;VVIGHETTINIMRAYSVPNAQLITVRGGEDYDFGNVSIRVIPSLHSPLNDKRYYQSAVVEEGATHPLRISQLVEGGSLMFLVRLAGHQVLTMGSMNFIERQIEELRPDIVLVGAAPSHLEIYEYTPRLMRALGFPRVVMPTHADNFQAPYGSAIAYRTEWVEAFSEE
;
A
#
# COMPACT_ATOMS: atom_id res chain seq x y z
N VAL A 1 7.43 15.17 -6.18
CA VAL A 1 7.02 14.17 -7.20
C VAL A 1 6.04 13.21 -6.55
N VAL A 2 4.98 12.84 -7.25
CA VAL A 2 4.02 11.80 -6.86
C VAL A 2 4.17 10.64 -7.83
N ILE A 3 4.36 9.45 -7.30
CA ILE A 3 4.44 8.20 -8.07
C ILE A 3 3.24 7.34 -7.64
N GLY A 4 2.43 6.93 -8.58
CA GLY A 4 1.25 6.14 -8.24
C GLY A 4 0.54 5.57 -9.46
N HIS A 5 -0.44 4.71 -9.17
CA HIS A 5 -1.32 4.19 -10.21
C HIS A 5 -2.17 5.32 -10.82
N GLU A 6 -2.74 5.06 -11.97
CA GLU A 6 -3.55 5.99 -12.76
C GLU A 6 -4.63 6.71 -11.94
N THR A 7 -5.34 6.00 -11.05
CA THR A 7 -6.30 6.59 -10.12
C THR A 7 -5.67 7.67 -9.24
N THR A 8 -4.53 7.38 -8.61
CA THR A 8 -3.81 8.34 -7.77
C THR A 8 -3.42 9.59 -8.58
N ILE A 9 -2.89 9.37 -9.77
CA ILE A 9 -2.43 10.45 -10.64
C ILE A 9 -3.60 11.32 -11.13
N ASN A 10 -4.73 10.73 -11.49
CA ASN A 10 -5.92 11.47 -11.91
C ASN A 10 -6.52 12.28 -10.75
N ILE A 11 -6.53 11.73 -9.54
CA ILE A 11 -6.90 12.48 -8.33
C ILE A 11 -5.97 13.66 -8.12
N MET A 12 -4.65 13.47 -8.22
CA MET A 12 -3.68 14.56 -8.03
C MET A 12 -3.84 15.65 -9.09
N ARG A 13 -4.14 15.29 -10.33
CA ARG A 13 -4.49 16.26 -11.38
C ARG A 13 -5.72 17.09 -11.03
N ALA A 14 -6.77 16.43 -10.52
CA ALA A 14 -7.98 17.12 -10.06
C ALA A 14 -7.67 18.14 -8.96
N TYR A 15 -6.68 17.88 -8.12
CA TYR A 15 -6.16 18.82 -7.11
C TYR A 15 -5.09 19.78 -7.66
N SER A 16 -4.96 19.91 -8.98
CA SER A 16 -4.06 20.84 -9.65
C SER A 16 -2.56 20.61 -9.39
N VAL A 17 -2.17 19.39 -9.06
CA VAL A 17 -0.74 19.04 -9.01
C VAL A 17 -0.17 19.08 -10.43
N PRO A 18 0.92 19.83 -10.68
CA PRO A 18 1.49 19.94 -12.02
C PRO A 18 1.90 18.59 -12.61
N ASN A 19 1.58 18.37 -13.90
CA ASN A 19 1.91 17.11 -14.58
C ASN A 19 3.41 16.74 -14.51
N ALA A 20 4.30 17.73 -14.49
CA ALA A 20 5.74 17.52 -14.33
C ALA A 20 6.14 16.88 -12.98
N GLN A 21 5.23 16.84 -12.02
CA GLN A 21 5.42 16.21 -10.72
C GLN A 21 4.72 14.86 -10.60
N LEU A 22 4.06 14.39 -11.64
CA LEU A 22 3.22 13.19 -11.62
C LEU A 22 3.86 12.09 -12.49
N ILE A 23 4.04 10.91 -11.90
CA ILE A 23 4.56 9.72 -12.58
C ILE A 23 3.54 8.60 -12.44
N THR A 24 2.92 8.23 -13.56
CA THR A 24 2.00 7.09 -13.59
C THR A 24 2.79 5.79 -13.70
N VAL A 25 2.49 4.83 -12.82
CA VAL A 25 3.13 3.52 -12.78
C VAL A 25 2.10 2.41 -12.66
N ARG A 26 2.49 1.19 -13.03
CA ARG A 26 1.62 0.01 -12.99
C ARG A 26 2.24 -1.19 -12.29
N GLY A 27 3.53 -1.10 -11.95
CA GLY A 27 4.31 -2.16 -11.34
C GLY A 27 5.33 -2.74 -12.32
N GLY A 28 6.56 -2.94 -11.84
CA GLY A 28 7.72 -3.38 -12.60
C GLY A 28 8.70 -2.28 -12.93
N GLU A 29 8.34 -1.01 -12.71
CA GLU A 29 9.22 0.13 -12.98
C GLU A 29 10.25 0.34 -11.86
N ASP A 30 11.44 0.79 -12.25
CA ASP A 30 12.50 1.24 -11.34
C ASP A 30 12.86 2.70 -11.65
N TYR A 31 12.98 3.51 -10.60
CA TYR A 31 13.36 4.91 -10.68
C TYR A 31 14.57 5.20 -9.82
N ASP A 32 15.50 6.00 -10.33
CA ASP A 32 16.63 6.53 -9.61
C ASP A 32 16.53 8.05 -9.50
N PHE A 33 16.50 8.55 -8.27
CA PHE A 33 16.49 9.97 -7.94
C PHE A 33 17.78 10.42 -7.26
N GLY A 34 18.87 9.69 -7.50
CA GLY A 34 20.19 9.95 -6.93
C GLY A 34 20.34 9.36 -5.52
N ASN A 35 19.83 10.04 -4.51
CA ASN A 35 19.93 9.56 -3.12
C ASN A 35 18.87 8.52 -2.74
N VAL A 36 17.86 8.36 -3.57
CA VAL A 36 16.73 7.43 -3.36
C VAL A 36 16.45 6.71 -4.67
N SER A 37 16.35 5.40 -4.62
CA SER A 37 15.75 4.65 -5.73
C SER A 37 14.49 3.93 -5.29
N ILE A 38 13.56 3.77 -6.21
CA ILE A 38 12.24 3.21 -5.93
C ILE A 38 11.94 2.15 -6.99
N ARG A 39 11.70 0.92 -6.54
CA ARG A 39 11.09 -0.13 -7.35
C ARG A 39 9.61 -0.19 -7.09
N VAL A 40 8.82 -0.10 -8.14
CA VAL A 40 7.36 -0.28 -8.09
C VAL A 40 7.03 -1.74 -8.30
N ILE A 41 6.21 -2.30 -7.42
CA ILE A 41 5.88 -3.72 -7.42
C ILE A 41 4.37 -3.86 -7.55
N PRO A 42 3.86 -4.62 -8.55
CA PRO A 42 2.44 -4.88 -8.65
C PRO A 42 1.96 -5.70 -7.45
N SER A 43 0.78 -5.36 -6.94
CA SER A 43 0.22 -6.00 -5.76
C SER A 43 -1.28 -6.24 -5.92
N LEU A 44 -1.91 -6.69 -4.85
CA LEU A 44 -3.34 -6.92 -4.76
C LEU A 44 -3.90 -6.13 -3.58
N HIS A 45 -5.14 -5.70 -3.71
CA HIS A 45 -5.90 -5.21 -2.56
C HIS A 45 -6.33 -6.39 -1.69
N SER A 46 -6.50 -6.18 -0.39
CA SER A 46 -7.08 -7.19 0.48
C SER A 46 -8.52 -7.49 0.06
N PRO A 47 -8.96 -8.76 0.07
CA PRO A 47 -10.36 -9.06 -0.09
C PRO A 47 -11.13 -8.47 1.09
N LEU A 48 -12.27 -7.87 0.80
CA LEU A 48 -13.19 -7.41 1.83
C LEU A 48 -14.10 -8.57 2.28
N ASN A 49 -15.01 -8.27 3.19
CA ASN A 49 -16.05 -9.21 3.61
C ASN A 49 -16.55 -10.01 2.41
N ASP A 50 -16.84 -11.29 2.56
CA ASP A 50 -17.23 -12.22 1.49
C ASP A 50 -16.15 -12.49 0.41
N LYS A 51 -14.91 -12.16 0.67
CA LYS A 51 -13.73 -12.42 -0.19
C LYS A 51 -13.80 -11.77 -1.56
N ARG A 52 -14.44 -10.63 -1.66
CA ARG A 52 -14.49 -9.83 -2.88
C ARG A 52 -13.51 -8.66 -2.80
N TYR A 53 -12.88 -8.38 -3.92
CA TYR A 53 -12.11 -7.16 -4.06
C TYR A 53 -13.02 -5.93 -4.08
N TYR A 54 -12.53 -4.85 -3.51
CA TYR A 54 -13.19 -3.56 -3.63
C TYR A 54 -13.24 -3.14 -5.11
N GLN A 55 -14.02 -2.12 -5.43
CA GLN A 55 -14.21 -1.68 -6.82
C GLN A 55 -12.88 -1.52 -7.58
N SER A 56 -12.62 -2.37 -8.55
CA SER A 56 -11.41 -2.40 -9.37
C SER A 56 -11.43 -1.38 -10.52
N ALA A 57 -12.30 -0.38 -10.45
CA ALA A 57 -12.35 0.72 -11.41
C ALA A 57 -11.18 1.69 -11.24
N VAL A 58 -11.05 2.63 -12.16
CA VAL A 58 -10.08 3.72 -12.13
C VAL A 58 -10.85 5.04 -12.03
N VAL A 59 -10.36 5.97 -11.23
CA VAL A 59 -10.87 7.35 -11.29
C VAL A 59 -10.40 7.97 -12.59
N GLU A 60 -11.36 8.38 -13.43
CA GLU A 60 -11.10 8.94 -14.75
C GLU A 60 -10.41 10.32 -14.67
N GLU A 61 -9.71 10.68 -15.74
CA GLU A 61 -9.18 12.03 -15.89
C GLU A 61 -10.33 13.06 -15.94
N GLY A 62 -10.15 14.19 -15.26
CA GLY A 62 -11.19 15.23 -15.15
C GLY A 62 -12.21 15.00 -14.05
N ALA A 63 -11.98 14.04 -13.15
CA ALA A 63 -12.81 13.88 -11.96
C ALA A 63 -12.91 15.18 -11.16
N THR A 64 -14.11 15.48 -10.68
CA THR A 64 -14.35 16.68 -9.85
C THR A 64 -13.92 16.44 -8.42
N HIS A 65 -13.37 17.48 -7.78
CA HIS A 65 -12.98 17.43 -6.37
C HIS A 65 -13.78 18.43 -5.52
N PRO A 66 -13.88 18.20 -4.20
CA PRO A 66 -13.38 17.03 -3.45
C PRO A 66 -14.15 15.75 -3.78
N LEU A 67 -13.43 14.64 -3.87
CA LEU A 67 -14.04 13.33 -4.04
C LEU A 67 -14.71 12.88 -2.73
N ARG A 68 -15.88 12.29 -2.85
CA ARG A 68 -16.55 11.62 -1.73
C ARG A 68 -15.94 10.23 -1.53
N ILE A 69 -16.00 9.69 -0.31
CA ILE A 69 -15.54 8.31 -0.01
C ILE A 69 -16.20 7.29 -0.96
N SER A 70 -17.48 7.46 -1.28
CA SER A 70 -18.19 6.58 -2.22
C SER A 70 -17.69 6.60 -3.67
N GLN A 71 -16.85 7.57 -4.02
CA GLN A 71 -16.25 7.71 -5.35
C GLN A 71 -14.80 7.17 -5.38
N LEU A 72 -14.25 6.80 -4.22
CA LEU A 72 -12.94 6.17 -4.15
C LEU A 72 -13.04 4.73 -4.65
N VAL A 73 -12.07 4.34 -5.43
CA VAL A 73 -11.94 3.00 -6.02
C VAL A 73 -10.53 2.48 -5.75
N GLU A 74 -10.34 1.18 -5.83
CA GLU A 74 -9.02 0.58 -5.64
C GLU A 74 -8.01 1.11 -6.66
N GLY A 75 -8.36 1.13 -7.92
CA GLY A 75 -7.58 1.70 -9.01
C GLY A 75 -6.27 0.98 -9.33
N GLY A 76 -5.94 -0.07 -8.65
CA GLY A 76 -4.70 -0.83 -8.75
C GLY A 76 -3.81 -0.69 -7.52
N SER A 77 -3.49 -1.81 -6.90
CA SER A 77 -2.66 -1.87 -5.69
C SER A 77 -1.20 -2.03 -6.04
N LEU A 78 -0.35 -1.26 -5.38
CA LEU A 78 1.10 -1.26 -5.57
C LEU A 78 1.81 -1.39 -4.22
N MET A 79 3.00 -1.94 -4.27
CA MET A 79 4.01 -1.84 -3.23
C MET A 79 5.19 -1.03 -3.75
N PHE A 80 5.95 -0.45 -2.85
CA PHE A 80 7.15 0.30 -3.19
C PHE A 80 8.33 -0.20 -2.36
N LEU A 81 9.38 -0.65 -3.04
CA LEU A 81 10.67 -0.89 -2.40
C LEU A 81 11.53 0.36 -2.56
N VAL A 82 11.70 1.07 -1.46
CA VAL A 82 12.49 2.30 -1.39
C VAL A 82 13.88 1.96 -0.89
N ARG A 83 14.91 2.36 -1.63
CA ARG A 83 16.31 2.23 -1.25
C ARG A 83 16.86 3.60 -0.90
N LEU A 84 17.30 3.76 0.33
CA LEU A 84 17.79 5.02 0.87
C LEU A 84 18.89 4.77 1.90
N ALA A 85 20.00 5.47 1.81
CA ALA A 85 21.10 5.42 2.77
C ALA A 85 21.62 4.00 3.09
N GLY A 86 21.64 3.12 2.08
CA GLY A 86 22.08 1.73 2.23
C GLY A 86 21.03 0.77 2.81
N HIS A 87 19.83 1.24 3.07
CA HIS A 87 18.71 0.45 3.57
C HIS A 87 17.63 0.25 2.50
N GLN A 88 16.86 -0.83 2.67
CA GLN A 88 15.71 -1.14 1.84
C GLN A 88 14.44 -1.18 2.70
N VAL A 89 13.46 -0.36 2.35
CA VAL A 89 12.17 -0.28 3.02
C VAL A 89 11.09 -0.69 2.03
N LEU A 90 10.35 -1.77 2.34
CA LEU A 90 9.18 -2.16 1.58
C LEU A 90 7.93 -1.57 2.24
N THR A 91 7.12 -0.85 1.46
CA THR A 91 5.80 -0.38 1.92
C THR A 91 4.70 -1.07 1.14
N MET A 92 3.72 -1.56 1.86
CA MET A 92 2.54 -2.20 1.29
C MET A 92 1.38 -1.21 1.27
N GLY A 93 0.70 -1.11 0.11
CA GLY A 93 -0.48 -0.26 -0.03
C GLY A 93 -1.76 -0.87 0.52
N SER A 94 -1.80 -2.20 0.64
CA SER A 94 -2.94 -2.95 1.17
C SER A 94 -2.46 -4.30 1.74
N MET A 95 -3.36 -5.02 2.45
CA MET A 95 -3.07 -6.31 3.10
C MET A 95 -3.22 -7.47 2.10
N ASN A 96 -2.48 -7.45 1.00
CA ASN A 96 -2.38 -8.59 0.09
C ASN A 96 -1.13 -8.44 -0.77
N PHE A 97 -0.71 -9.51 -1.41
CA PHE A 97 0.52 -9.52 -2.19
C PHE A 97 0.51 -10.61 -3.27
N ILE A 98 1.35 -10.41 -4.29
CA ILE A 98 1.66 -11.43 -5.29
C ILE A 98 3.01 -12.04 -4.90
N GLU A 99 3.01 -13.26 -4.38
CA GLU A 99 4.18 -13.90 -3.76
C GLU A 99 5.41 -13.89 -4.68
N ARG A 100 5.24 -14.24 -5.95
CA ARG A 100 6.30 -14.21 -6.97
C ARG A 100 6.95 -12.84 -7.17
N GLN A 101 6.25 -11.76 -6.88
CA GLN A 101 6.78 -10.42 -7.06
C GLN A 101 7.68 -9.97 -5.92
N ILE A 102 7.61 -10.67 -4.78
CA ILE A 102 8.33 -10.29 -3.56
C ILE A 102 9.33 -11.33 -3.07
N GLU A 103 9.28 -12.58 -3.55
CA GLU A 103 10.10 -13.69 -3.02
C GLU A 103 11.62 -13.50 -3.16
N GLU A 104 12.07 -12.63 -4.05
CA GLU A 104 13.49 -12.29 -4.19
C GLU A 104 13.89 -11.00 -3.46
N LEU A 105 12.94 -10.28 -2.91
CA LEU A 105 13.20 -9.07 -2.15
C LEU A 105 13.76 -9.44 -0.77
N ARG A 106 14.64 -8.58 -0.28
CA ARG A 106 15.22 -8.72 1.06
C ARG A 106 15.24 -7.35 1.74
N PRO A 107 14.06 -6.79 2.05
CA PRO A 107 13.99 -5.50 2.71
C PRO A 107 14.53 -5.60 4.14
N ASP A 108 15.18 -4.54 4.62
CA ASP A 108 15.57 -4.41 6.02
C ASP A 108 14.36 -4.13 6.90
N ILE A 109 13.44 -3.32 6.36
CA ILE A 109 12.25 -2.85 7.04
C ILE A 109 11.04 -3.11 6.13
N VAL A 110 9.95 -3.61 6.70
CA VAL A 110 8.69 -3.72 5.98
C VAL A 110 7.56 -3.03 6.75
N LEU A 111 6.79 -2.20 6.06
CA LEU A 111 5.57 -1.56 6.55
C LEU A 111 4.39 -2.40 6.08
N VAL A 112 3.79 -3.17 6.99
CA VAL A 112 2.78 -4.20 6.70
C VAL A 112 1.41 -3.74 7.16
N GLY A 113 0.41 -3.92 6.31
CA GLY A 113 -0.97 -3.64 6.70
C GLY A 113 -1.47 -4.65 7.75
N ALA A 114 -2.03 -4.17 8.85
CA ALA A 114 -2.52 -4.95 9.98
C ALA A 114 -4.05 -4.92 10.15
N ALA A 115 -4.79 -4.32 9.22
CA ALA A 115 -6.25 -4.31 9.30
C ALA A 115 -6.83 -5.73 9.15
N PRO A 116 -7.94 -6.07 9.83
CA PRO A 116 -8.47 -7.44 9.92
C PRO A 116 -8.76 -8.13 8.58
N SER A 117 -8.86 -7.40 7.49
CA SER A 117 -9.03 -8.00 6.16
C SER A 117 -7.87 -8.92 5.73
N HIS A 118 -6.71 -8.85 6.40
CA HIS A 118 -5.63 -9.82 6.16
C HIS A 118 -6.02 -11.25 6.58
N LEU A 119 -6.92 -11.40 7.56
CA LEU A 119 -7.43 -12.71 8.02
C LEU A 119 -8.21 -13.47 6.93
N GLU A 120 -8.68 -12.77 5.91
CA GLU A 120 -9.33 -13.37 4.74
C GLU A 120 -8.34 -14.01 3.75
N ILE A 121 -7.04 -13.82 3.98
CA ILE A 121 -5.96 -14.31 3.12
C ILE A 121 -5.30 -15.50 3.78
N TYR A 122 -5.25 -16.62 3.07
CA TYR A 122 -4.64 -17.86 3.55
C TYR A 122 -3.20 -17.63 4.02
N GLU A 123 -2.93 -17.96 5.28
CA GLU A 123 -1.61 -17.84 5.91
C GLU A 123 -0.88 -16.53 5.58
N TYR A 124 -1.58 -15.39 5.69
CA TYR A 124 -1.05 -14.10 5.25
C TYR A 124 0.32 -13.79 5.84
N THR A 125 0.43 -13.71 7.16
CA THR A 125 1.65 -13.31 7.85
C THR A 125 2.80 -14.31 7.65
N PRO A 126 2.64 -15.62 7.87
CA PRO A 126 3.74 -16.55 7.69
C PRO A 126 4.20 -16.67 6.23
N ARG A 127 3.30 -16.57 5.25
CA ARG A 127 3.69 -16.56 3.83
C ARG A 127 4.45 -15.29 3.46
N LEU A 128 3.95 -14.14 3.90
CA LEU A 128 4.59 -12.86 3.64
C LEU A 128 6.01 -12.81 4.23
N MET A 129 6.16 -13.17 5.50
CA MET A 129 7.47 -13.18 6.16
C MET A 129 8.45 -14.14 5.48
N ARG A 130 7.98 -15.31 5.10
CA ARG A 130 8.81 -16.29 4.38
C ARG A 130 9.24 -15.78 3.00
N ALA A 131 8.33 -15.21 2.24
CA ALA A 131 8.61 -14.66 0.92
C ALA A 131 9.63 -13.51 0.97
N LEU A 132 9.57 -12.66 2.00
CA LEU A 132 10.50 -11.55 2.21
C LEU A 132 11.82 -11.96 2.88
N GLY A 133 11.98 -13.23 3.28
CA GLY A 133 13.18 -13.73 3.93
C GLY A 133 13.36 -13.25 5.37
N PHE A 134 12.27 -13.04 6.10
CA PHE A 134 12.22 -12.61 7.50
C PHE A 134 12.94 -11.27 7.73
N PRO A 135 12.33 -10.15 7.34
CA PRO A 135 12.88 -8.81 7.54
C PRO A 135 13.25 -8.54 9.00
N ARG A 136 14.31 -7.75 9.22
CA ARG A 136 14.77 -7.44 10.58
C ARG A 136 13.79 -6.58 11.37
N VAL A 137 13.03 -5.73 10.68
CA VAL A 137 12.04 -4.84 11.26
C VAL A 137 10.73 -4.99 10.51
N VAL A 138 9.67 -5.34 11.23
CA VAL A 138 8.30 -5.38 10.73
C VAL A 138 7.50 -4.34 11.50
N MET A 139 6.92 -3.38 10.79
CA MET A 139 6.12 -2.31 11.37
C MET A 139 4.68 -2.43 10.89
N PRO A 140 3.76 -2.84 11.76
CA PRO A 140 2.33 -2.84 11.44
C PRO A 140 1.85 -1.42 11.10
N THR A 141 1.12 -1.30 10.01
CA THR A 141 0.47 -0.09 9.52
C THR A 141 -1.00 -0.38 9.25
N HIS A 142 -1.75 0.61 8.79
CA HIS A 142 -3.18 0.45 8.48
C HIS A 142 -3.99 -0.10 9.67
N ALA A 143 -3.60 0.29 10.89
CA ALA A 143 -4.33 0.00 12.12
C ALA A 143 -5.17 1.21 12.56
N ASP A 144 -5.39 2.16 11.68
CA ASP A 144 -6.17 3.36 11.91
C ASP A 144 -7.68 3.10 11.84
N ASN A 145 -8.41 3.81 12.67
CA ASN A 145 -9.86 3.87 12.62
C ASN A 145 -10.30 5.12 11.85
N PHE A 146 -10.39 5.01 10.54
CA PHE A 146 -10.78 6.12 9.65
C PHE A 146 -12.23 6.61 9.89
N GLN A 147 -13.03 5.92 10.70
CA GLN A 147 -14.35 6.38 11.13
C GLN A 147 -14.30 7.27 12.39
N ALA A 148 -13.18 7.26 13.09
CA ALA A 148 -13.01 8.12 14.26
C ALA A 148 -12.62 9.56 13.84
N PRO A 149 -12.99 10.58 14.62
CA PRO A 149 -12.55 11.94 14.36
C PRO A 149 -11.02 12.04 14.34
N TYR A 150 -10.48 12.77 13.38
CA TYR A 150 -9.04 13.00 13.28
C TYR A 150 -8.45 13.54 14.58
N GLY A 151 -7.35 12.97 15.02
CA GLY A 151 -6.69 13.36 16.27
C GLY A 151 -7.34 12.84 17.55
N SER A 152 -8.40 12.02 17.47
CA SER A 152 -8.98 11.38 18.66
C SER A 152 -8.11 10.23 19.16
N ALA A 153 -8.20 9.92 20.46
CA ALA A 153 -7.45 8.81 21.08
C ALA A 153 -7.86 7.42 20.55
N ILE A 154 -9.04 7.33 19.94
CA ILE A 154 -9.55 6.08 19.35
C ILE A 154 -9.26 5.93 17.85
N ALA A 155 -8.42 6.84 17.31
CA ALA A 155 -8.06 6.80 15.89
C ALA A 155 -7.11 5.64 15.53
N TYR A 156 -6.52 5.00 16.52
CA TYR A 156 -5.61 3.86 16.34
C TYR A 156 -6.17 2.60 17.01
N ARG A 157 -6.13 1.50 16.31
CA ARG A 157 -6.64 0.20 16.76
C ARG A 157 -5.49 -0.68 17.25
N THR A 158 -5.12 -0.50 18.52
CA THR A 158 -4.02 -1.25 19.15
C THR A 158 -4.26 -2.76 19.10
N GLU A 159 -5.49 -3.19 19.29
CA GLU A 159 -5.91 -4.59 19.23
C GLU A 159 -5.62 -5.27 17.87
N TRP A 160 -5.59 -4.51 16.78
CA TRP A 160 -5.25 -5.07 15.46
C TRP A 160 -3.75 -5.32 15.33
N VAL A 161 -2.94 -4.45 15.93
CA VAL A 161 -1.49 -4.59 15.95
C VAL A 161 -1.08 -5.75 16.84
N GLU A 162 -1.72 -5.90 17.98
CA GLU A 162 -1.50 -7.01 18.91
C GLU A 162 -1.83 -8.33 18.24
N ALA A 163 -3.03 -8.47 17.66
CA ALA A 163 -3.43 -9.68 16.94
C ALA A 163 -2.48 -10.04 15.79
N PHE A 164 -2.05 -9.06 14.99
CA PHE A 164 -1.08 -9.28 13.93
C PHE A 164 0.28 -9.76 14.45
N SER A 165 0.70 -9.28 15.62
CA SER A 165 1.99 -9.62 16.22
C SER A 165 2.02 -11.03 16.85
N GLU A 166 0.86 -11.63 17.06
CA GLU A 166 0.72 -13.00 17.59
C GLU A 166 0.73 -14.08 16.49
N GLU A 167 0.56 -13.72 15.23
CA GLU A 167 0.61 -14.61 14.06
C GLU A 167 2.04 -14.98 13.64
#